data_1d6674132d4f6ed4a5c219950b57c519
#
_entry.id   1d6674132d4f6ed4a5c219950b57c519
#
_cell.length_a   1.000
_cell.length_b   1.000
_cell.length_c   1.000
_cell.angle_alpha   90.00
_cell.angle_beta   90.00
_cell.angle_gamma   90.00
#
_symmetry.space_group_name_H-M   'P 1'
#
loop_
_entity.id
_entity.type
_entity.pdbx_description
1 polymer ?
#
loop_
_entity_poly.entity_id
_entity_poly.type
_entity_poly.pdbx_seq_one_letter_code
_entity_poly.pdbx_strand_id
1 'polypeptide(L)'
;LDRITFDIPAKQTVAIVGPSGSGKSTLLGLMAGLDRPTSGSIQLDGIDITAMGESRMARFRREKVGYIFQSFHLIPTLTAIENVAVPLELSGERRAGERAAELLAAVGLSSRMEHYPVQLSGGEQQRVAVARAFACRPPILLADEPTGNLDSSTGAHVIDLLLSLHRDSSTTLVLVTHDATLASSMQRVLSLRDGHLESDSMPSYSEFTDDVATGSTSKDRVSSMDCSSSDRPAESDL
;
A
#
# COMPACT_ATOMS: atom_id res chain seq x y z
N LEU A 1 -15.58 13.79 -1.74
CA LEU A 1 -15.96 12.48 -1.21
C LEU A 1 -17.05 12.68 -0.15
N ASP A 2 -18.09 11.86 -0.20
CA ASP A 2 -19.21 11.97 0.74
C ASP A 2 -19.55 10.59 1.33
N ARG A 3 -19.50 10.50 2.66
CA ARG A 3 -19.89 9.34 3.48
C ARG A 3 -19.32 8.00 3.00
N ILE A 4 -18.03 7.97 2.67
CA ILE A 4 -17.35 6.73 2.28
C ILE A 4 -16.95 5.99 3.54
N THR A 5 -17.36 4.73 3.64
CA THR A 5 -17.00 3.84 4.74
C THR A 5 -16.66 2.46 4.19
N PHE A 6 -15.48 1.96 4.48
CA PHE A 6 -15.01 0.61 4.21
C PHE A 6 -13.83 0.27 5.11
N ASP A 7 -13.52 -1.00 5.21
CA ASP A 7 -12.29 -1.51 5.84
C ASP A 7 -11.56 -2.45 4.88
N ILE A 8 -10.25 -2.46 4.94
CA ILE A 8 -9.38 -3.32 4.13
C ILE A 8 -8.58 -4.22 5.06
N PRO A 9 -8.78 -5.53 5.01
CA PRO A 9 -7.94 -6.50 5.73
C PRO A 9 -6.47 -6.38 5.34
N ALA A 10 -5.58 -6.66 6.30
CA ALA A 10 -4.15 -6.69 6.03
C ALA A 10 -3.81 -7.71 4.92
N LYS A 11 -2.82 -7.39 4.10
CA LYS A 11 -2.32 -8.23 2.99
C LYS A 11 -3.30 -8.43 1.83
N GLN A 12 -4.41 -7.71 1.80
CA GLN A 12 -5.35 -7.75 0.68
C GLN A 12 -4.87 -6.88 -0.47
N THR A 13 -5.22 -7.28 -1.71
CA THR A 13 -5.11 -6.44 -2.90
C THR A 13 -6.46 -5.84 -3.23
N VAL A 14 -6.54 -4.53 -3.35
CA VAL A 14 -7.79 -3.79 -3.61
C VAL A 14 -7.60 -2.88 -4.82
N ALA A 15 -8.51 -2.95 -5.78
CA ALA A 15 -8.61 -1.94 -6.83
C ALA A 15 -9.67 -0.90 -6.49
N ILE A 16 -9.37 0.36 -6.73
CA ILE A 16 -10.32 1.46 -6.71
C ILE A 16 -10.55 1.90 -8.15
N VAL A 17 -11.77 1.76 -8.64
CA VAL A 17 -12.16 2.09 -10.01
C VAL A 17 -13.23 3.17 -10.05
N GLY A 18 -13.46 3.75 -11.21
CA GLY A 18 -14.51 4.75 -11.43
C GLY A 18 -14.11 5.78 -12.49
N PRO A 19 -15.04 6.60 -12.98
CA PRO A 19 -14.78 7.62 -13.99
C PRO A 19 -13.78 8.68 -13.50
N SER A 20 -13.20 9.43 -14.43
CA SER A 20 -12.37 10.60 -14.09
C SER A 20 -13.19 11.58 -13.24
N GLY A 21 -12.55 12.16 -12.22
CA GLY A 21 -13.22 13.09 -11.29
C GLY A 21 -14.07 12.44 -10.19
N SER A 22 -14.20 11.11 -10.14
CA SER A 22 -14.99 10.42 -9.08
C SER A 22 -14.38 10.48 -7.68
N GLY A 23 -13.15 11.01 -7.52
CA GLY A 23 -12.48 11.18 -6.23
C GLY A 23 -11.48 10.08 -5.86
N LYS A 24 -11.08 9.20 -6.79
CA LYS A 24 -10.15 8.09 -6.53
C LYS A 24 -8.80 8.55 -5.97
N SER A 25 -8.12 9.46 -6.65
CA SER A 25 -6.83 10.01 -6.19
C SER A 25 -6.97 10.80 -4.88
N THR A 26 -8.10 11.48 -4.68
CA THR A 26 -8.41 12.16 -3.41
C THR A 26 -8.56 11.14 -2.28
N LEU A 27 -9.26 10.03 -2.52
CA LEU A 27 -9.41 8.96 -1.53
C LEU A 27 -8.04 8.36 -1.19
N LEU A 28 -7.23 8.08 -2.21
CA LEU A 28 -5.87 7.56 -2.01
C LEU A 28 -4.99 8.55 -1.24
N GLY A 29 -5.09 9.85 -1.52
CA GLY A 29 -4.39 10.92 -0.81
C GLY A 29 -4.80 11.02 0.67
N LEU A 30 -6.09 10.87 0.97
CA LEU A 30 -6.59 10.78 2.35
C LEU A 30 -6.05 9.55 3.07
N MET A 31 -6.06 8.38 2.42
CA MET A 31 -5.46 7.15 2.96
C MET A 31 -3.95 7.29 3.18
N ALA A 32 -3.25 8.04 2.33
CA ALA A 32 -1.82 8.32 2.52
C ALA A 32 -1.52 9.36 3.61
N GLY A 33 -2.55 10.02 4.17
CA GLY A 33 -2.38 11.15 5.06
C GLY A 33 -1.73 12.37 4.38
N LEU A 34 -1.87 12.49 3.06
CA LEU A 34 -1.44 13.66 2.29
C LEU A 34 -2.48 14.78 2.41
N ASP A 35 -3.73 14.41 2.65
CA ASP A 35 -4.87 15.28 2.87
C ASP A 35 -5.61 14.93 4.15
N ARG A 36 -6.52 15.78 4.59
CA ARG A 36 -7.34 15.56 5.79
C ARG A 36 -8.81 15.50 5.42
N PRO A 37 -9.57 14.54 5.97
CA PRO A 37 -11.01 14.51 5.77
C PRO A 37 -11.67 15.70 6.48
N THR A 38 -12.74 16.25 5.90
CA THR A 38 -13.54 17.29 6.53
C THR A 38 -14.26 16.76 7.77
N SER A 39 -14.63 15.47 7.76
CA SER A 39 -15.29 14.77 8.87
C SER A 39 -15.04 13.27 8.75
N GLY A 40 -15.32 12.51 9.80
CA GLY A 40 -15.07 11.08 9.88
C GLY A 40 -13.67 10.76 10.42
N SER A 41 -13.25 9.50 10.27
CA SER A 41 -11.95 9.01 10.77
C SER A 41 -11.28 8.08 9.77
N ILE A 42 -9.95 8.07 9.79
CA ILE A 42 -9.12 7.18 8.98
C ILE A 42 -8.19 6.43 9.92
N GLN A 43 -8.29 5.11 9.90
CA GLN A 43 -7.40 4.22 10.64
C GLN A 43 -6.55 3.42 9.68
N LEU A 44 -5.24 3.41 9.88
CA LEU A 44 -4.28 2.63 9.12
C LEU A 44 -3.40 1.83 10.08
N ASP A 45 -3.30 0.52 9.85
CA ASP A 45 -2.53 -0.39 10.69
C ASP A 45 -2.89 -0.24 12.19
N GLY A 46 -4.21 -0.09 12.49
CA GLY A 46 -4.76 0.12 13.83
C GLY A 46 -4.51 1.51 14.45
N ILE A 47 -3.90 2.43 13.70
CA ILE A 47 -3.57 3.79 14.16
C ILE A 47 -4.52 4.80 13.54
N ASP A 48 -5.19 5.62 14.36
CA ASP A 48 -5.99 6.74 13.89
C ASP A 48 -5.06 7.88 13.44
N ILE A 49 -5.13 8.18 12.14
CA ILE A 49 -4.32 9.23 11.52
C ILE A 49 -5.07 10.55 11.34
N THR A 50 -6.37 10.58 11.59
CA THR A 50 -7.28 11.70 11.28
C THR A 50 -6.82 13.04 11.85
N ALA A 51 -6.50 13.06 13.13
CA ALA A 51 -6.09 14.27 13.85
C ALA A 51 -4.57 14.34 14.11
N MET A 52 -3.79 13.49 13.41
CA MET A 52 -2.35 13.43 13.62
C MET A 52 -1.67 14.73 13.16
N GLY A 53 -0.80 15.29 14.00
CA GLY A 53 0.00 16.47 13.66
C GLY A 53 1.04 16.14 12.58
N GLU A 54 1.44 17.15 11.77
CA GLU A 54 2.25 16.96 10.57
C GLU A 54 3.57 16.18 10.82
N SER A 55 4.29 16.50 11.88
CA SER A 55 5.55 15.80 12.22
C SER A 55 5.35 14.31 12.50
N ARG A 56 4.26 13.93 13.17
CA ARG A 56 3.89 12.53 13.42
C ARG A 56 3.42 11.86 12.14
N MET A 57 2.65 12.58 11.32
CA MET A 57 2.17 12.10 10.02
C MET A 57 3.33 11.84 9.06
N ALA A 58 4.31 12.73 8.98
CA ALA A 58 5.51 12.54 8.16
C ALA A 58 6.30 11.28 8.57
N ARG A 59 6.42 11.04 9.89
CA ARG A 59 7.03 9.80 10.39
C ARG A 59 6.18 8.59 10.05
N PHE A 60 4.86 8.65 10.25
CA PHE A 60 3.94 7.58 9.94
C PHE A 60 4.00 7.20 8.46
N ARG A 61 3.94 8.20 7.53
CA ARG A 61 4.09 7.96 6.09
C ARG A 61 5.38 7.22 5.76
N ARG A 62 6.50 7.69 6.29
CA ARG A 62 7.82 7.08 6.05
C ARG A 62 7.90 5.62 6.50
N GLU A 63 7.28 5.29 7.64
CA GLU A 63 7.39 3.96 8.25
C GLU A 63 6.30 2.99 7.76
N LYS A 64 5.12 3.49 7.38
CA LYS A 64 3.93 2.66 7.17
C LYS A 64 3.38 2.69 5.75
N VAL A 65 3.72 3.69 4.95
CA VAL A 65 3.08 3.92 3.65
C VAL A 65 4.12 4.02 2.53
N GLY A 66 4.06 3.10 1.57
CA GLY A 66 4.68 3.29 0.27
C GLY A 66 3.68 3.93 -0.69
N TYR A 67 4.13 4.87 -1.50
CA TYR A 67 3.26 5.53 -2.47
C TYR A 67 3.88 5.53 -3.86
N ILE A 68 3.12 5.07 -4.85
CA ILE A 68 3.48 5.08 -6.26
C ILE A 68 2.56 6.07 -6.97
N PHE A 69 3.13 7.11 -7.55
CA PHE A 69 2.41 8.16 -8.27
C PHE A 69 2.32 7.85 -9.77
N GLN A 70 1.29 8.34 -10.42
CA GLN A 70 1.13 8.27 -11.86
C GLN A 70 2.29 8.94 -12.62
N SER A 71 2.80 10.07 -12.12
CA SER A 71 3.87 10.85 -12.76
C SER A 71 5.27 10.56 -12.17
N PHE A 72 5.51 9.35 -11.64
CA PHE A 72 6.76 8.87 -11.07
C PHE A 72 7.28 9.67 -9.86
N HIS A 73 7.24 10.98 -9.89
CA HIS A 73 7.72 11.92 -8.88
C HIS A 73 9.14 11.61 -8.41
N LEU A 74 10.03 11.28 -9.34
CA LEU A 74 11.45 11.13 -9.06
C LEU A 74 12.07 12.53 -8.86
N ILE A 75 13.07 12.59 -7.98
CA ILE A 75 13.84 13.80 -7.75
C ILE A 75 14.82 13.93 -8.94
N PRO A 76 14.69 14.95 -9.80
CA PRO A 76 15.39 14.99 -11.08
C PRO A 76 16.91 15.20 -10.95
N THR A 77 17.36 15.71 -9.82
CA THR A 77 18.78 15.96 -9.50
C THR A 77 19.48 14.78 -8.84
N LEU A 78 18.74 13.70 -8.56
CA LEU A 78 19.26 12.47 -7.98
C LEU A 78 19.26 11.33 -9.02
N THR A 79 20.25 10.47 -8.97
CA THR A 79 20.30 9.24 -9.75
C THR A 79 19.21 8.25 -9.34
N ALA A 80 19.04 7.15 -10.07
CA ALA A 80 18.06 6.11 -9.74
C ALA A 80 18.34 5.51 -8.35
N ILE A 81 19.60 5.21 -8.04
CA ILE A 81 19.95 4.64 -6.74
C ILE A 81 19.73 5.63 -5.60
N GLU A 82 20.06 6.90 -5.78
CA GLU A 82 19.82 7.95 -4.79
C GLU A 82 18.33 8.16 -4.56
N ASN A 83 17.50 8.16 -5.62
CA ASN A 83 16.04 8.24 -5.48
C ASN A 83 15.45 7.13 -4.61
N VAL A 84 15.98 5.91 -4.72
CA VAL A 84 15.55 4.77 -3.90
C VAL A 84 16.17 4.83 -2.49
N ALA A 85 17.37 5.38 -2.34
CA ALA A 85 18.06 5.50 -1.06
C ALA A 85 17.44 6.56 -0.13
N VAL A 86 16.89 7.66 -0.67
CA VAL A 86 16.30 8.78 0.12
C VAL A 86 15.40 8.31 1.27
N PRO A 87 14.34 7.50 1.08
CA PRO A 87 13.50 7.06 2.18
C PRO A 87 14.24 6.21 3.22
N LEU A 88 15.23 5.43 2.80
CA LEU A 88 16.07 4.60 3.67
C LEU A 88 16.97 5.46 4.55
N GLU A 89 17.63 6.47 3.97
CA GLU A 89 18.47 7.43 4.70
C GLU A 89 17.66 8.23 5.72
N LEU A 90 16.47 8.71 5.32
CA LEU A 90 15.55 9.41 6.22
C LEU A 90 15.04 8.51 7.36
N SER A 91 15.00 7.21 7.17
CA SER A 91 14.66 6.24 8.22
C SER A 91 15.85 5.83 9.10
N GLY A 92 17.06 6.29 8.77
CA GLY A 92 18.28 5.99 9.51
C GLY A 92 18.89 4.63 9.17
N GLU A 93 18.56 4.04 8.02
CA GLU A 93 19.14 2.77 7.55
C GLU A 93 20.63 2.96 7.24
N ARG A 94 21.49 2.23 7.94
CA ARG A 94 22.95 2.36 7.78
C ARG A 94 23.47 1.88 6.44
N ARG A 95 22.76 0.96 5.79
CA ARG A 95 23.13 0.37 4.50
C ARG A 95 22.16 0.79 3.39
N ALA A 96 21.70 2.05 3.42
CA ALA A 96 20.70 2.58 2.49
C ALA A 96 21.11 2.35 1.01
N GLY A 97 22.35 2.64 0.63
CA GLY A 97 22.84 2.46 -0.73
C GLY A 97 22.86 0.98 -1.17
N GLU A 98 23.29 0.05 -0.31
CA GLU A 98 23.28 -1.37 -0.63
C GLU A 98 21.84 -1.88 -0.81
N ARG A 99 20.94 -1.49 0.09
CA ARG A 99 19.51 -1.85 -0.01
C ARG A 99 18.86 -1.25 -1.25
N ALA A 100 19.18 -0.01 -1.61
CA ALA A 100 18.70 0.61 -2.83
C ALA A 100 19.18 -0.13 -4.08
N ALA A 101 20.45 -0.56 -4.11
CA ALA A 101 20.98 -1.34 -5.21
C ALA A 101 20.32 -2.71 -5.36
N GLU A 102 20.06 -3.42 -4.24
CA GLU A 102 19.29 -4.67 -4.24
C GLU A 102 17.89 -4.49 -4.84
N LEU A 103 17.19 -3.43 -4.45
CA LEU A 103 15.84 -3.13 -4.95
C LEU A 103 15.86 -2.78 -6.43
N LEU A 104 16.82 -1.98 -6.89
CA LEU A 104 16.99 -1.70 -8.31
C LEU A 104 17.33 -2.93 -9.12
N ALA A 105 18.14 -3.83 -8.59
CA ALA A 105 18.41 -5.13 -9.22
C ALA A 105 17.12 -5.97 -9.32
N ALA A 106 16.31 -6.02 -8.25
CA ALA A 106 15.04 -6.76 -8.23
C ALA A 106 14.04 -6.24 -9.27
N VAL A 107 14.07 -4.93 -9.58
CA VAL A 107 13.24 -4.34 -10.63
C VAL A 107 13.91 -4.30 -12.02
N GLY A 108 15.04 -5.02 -12.20
CA GLY A 108 15.73 -5.17 -13.48
C GLY A 108 16.49 -3.89 -13.94
N LEU A 109 16.96 -3.08 -13.01
CA LEU A 109 17.66 -1.82 -13.28
C LEU A 109 19.14 -1.81 -12.83
N SER A 110 19.79 -2.99 -12.70
CA SER A 110 21.18 -3.09 -12.28
C SER A 110 22.15 -2.24 -13.13
N SER A 111 21.93 -2.12 -14.43
CA SER A 111 22.75 -1.33 -15.35
C SER A 111 22.36 0.15 -15.42
N ARG A 112 21.35 0.59 -14.66
CA ARG A 112 20.78 1.94 -14.72
C ARG A 112 20.86 2.71 -13.39
N MET A 113 21.54 2.17 -12.39
CA MET A 113 21.57 2.72 -11.03
C MET A 113 22.07 4.18 -10.97
N GLU A 114 23.08 4.49 -11.77
CA GLU A 114 23.71 5.82 -11.80
C GLU A 114 23.07 6.80 -12.82
N HIS A 115 21.97 6.37 -13.47
CA HIS A 115 21.29 7.25 -14.43
C HIS A 115 20.36 8.22 -13.72
N TYR A 116 20.33 9.46 -14.22
CA TYR A 116 19.35 10.46 -13.81
C TYR A 116 17.98 10.19 -14.46
N PRO A 117 16.86 10.66 -13.87
CA PRO A 117 15.52 10.45 -14.43
C PRO A 117 15.39 10.82 -15.92
N VAL A 118 16.02 11.89 -16.34
CA VAL A 118 16.02 12.35 -17.75
C VAL A 118 16.66 11.35 -18.72
N GLN A 119 17.50 10.45 -18.24
CA GLN A 119 18.20 9.42 -19.02
C GLN A 119 17.44 8.08 -19.03
N LEU A 120 16.34 7.99 -18.30
CA LEU A 120 15.51 6.78 -18.16
C LEU A 120 14.25 6.89 -19.00
N SER A 121 13.85 5.78 -19.62
CA SER A 121 12.52 5.66 -20.23
C SER A 121 11.41 5.77 -19.17
N GLY A 122 10.17 6.06 -19.58
CA GLY A 122 9.04 6.12 -18.65
C GLY A 122 8.85 4.85 -17.82
N GLY A 123 9.00 3.68 -18.45
CA GLY A 123 8.93 2.40 -17.74
C GLY A 123 10.09 2.18 -16.77
N GLU A 124 11.31 2.63 -17.09
CA GLU A 124 12.44 2.59 -16.17
C GLU A 124 12.21 3.53 -14.98
N GLN A 125 11.72 4.74 -15.22
CA GLN A 125 11.36 5.69 -14.16
C GLN A 125 10.29 5.12 -13.23
N GLN A 126 9.27 4.46 -13.78
CA GLN A 126 8.24 3.81 -12.98
C GLN A 126 8.79 2.67 -12.13
N ARG A 127 9.69 1.85 -12.68
CA ARG A 127 10.36 0.80 -11.89
C ARG A 127 11.23 1.38 -10.77
N VAL A 128 11.90 2.51 -10.97
CA VAL A 128 12.59 3.25 -9.88
C VAL A 128 11.57 3.71 -8.82
N ALA A 129 10.41 4.27 -9.23
CA ALA A 129 9.36 4.70 -8.30
C ALA A 129 8.77 3.52 -7.51
N VAL A 130 8.59 2.36 -8.14
CA VAL A 130 8.19 1.10 -7.47
C VAL A 130 9.26 0.69 -6.45
N ALA A 131 10.53 0.60 -6.84
CA ALA A 131 11.62 0.25 -5.92
C ALA A 131 11.68 1.20 -4.71
N ARG A 132 11.54 2.51 -4.95
CA ARG A 132 11.48 3.52 -3.88
C ARG A 132 10.31 3.31 -2.93
N ALA A 133 9.13 2.99 -3.44
CA ALA A 133 7.94 2.77 -2.61
C ALA A 133 8.08 1.55 -1.70
N PHE A 134 8.82 0.52 -2.12
CA PHE A 134 9.12 -0.68 -1.32
C PHE A 134 10.37 -0.54 -0.44
N ALA A 135 11.10 0.56 -0.50
CA ALA A 135 12.41 0.70 0.16
C ALA A 135 12.33 0.40 1.67
N CYS A 136 11.40 1.02 2.38
CA CYS A 136 11.21 0.85 3.82
C CYS A 136 10.33 -0.36 4.20
N ARG A 137 10.02 -1.26 3.28
CA ARG A 137 9.10 -2.42 3.52
C ARG A 137 7.79 -2.00 4.19
N PRO A 138 7.04 -1.08 3.60
CA PRO A 138 5.84 -0.56 4.23
C PRO A 138 4.75 -1.64 4.31
N PRO A 139 3.95 -1.71 5.40
CA PRO A 139 2.80 -2.62 5.47
C PRO A 139 1.66 -2.22 4.53
N ILE A 140 1.64 -0.99 4.05
CA ILE A 140 0.60 -0.46 3.16
C ILE A 140 1.27 0.16 1.92
N LEU A 141 0.83 -0.25 0.75
CA LEU A 141 1.25 0.30 -0.53
C LEU A 141 0.05 0.89 -1.26
N LEU A 142 0.16 2.16 -1.62
CA LEU A 142 -0.83 2.90 -2.36
C LEU A 142 -0.29 3.22 -3.75
N ALA A 143 -1.02 2.92 -4.80
CA ALA A 143 -0.61 3.16 -6.17
C ALA A 143 -1.70 3.89 -6.95
N ASP A 144 -1.39 5.10 -7.42
CA ASP A 144 -2.30 5.94 -8.19
C ASP A 144 -1.96 5.82 -9.68
N GLU A 145 -2.77 5.08 -10.42
CA GLU A 145 -2.62 4.81 -11.87
C GLU A 145 -1.16 4.50 -12.28
N PRO A 146 -0.51 3.49 -11.69
CA PRO A 146 0.93 3.26 -11.83
C PRO A 146 1.39 2.96 -13.27
N THR A 147 0.47 2.75 -14.20
CA THR A 147 0.75 2.49 -15.62
C THR A 147 0.15 3.52 -16.56
N GLY A 148 -0.51 4.57 -16.02
CA GLY A 148 -1.26 5.54 -16.82
C GLY A 148 -0.42 6.33 -17.84
N ASN A 149 0.90 6.39 -17.66
CA ASN A 149 1.84 7.07 -18.57
C ASN A 149 2.72 6.10 -19.38
N LEU A 150 2.36 4.81 -19.44
CA LEU A 150 3.15 3.78 -20.10
C LEU A 150 2.37 3.16 -21.25
N ASP A 151 3.09 2.62 -22.25
CA ASP A 151 2.49 1.73 -23.22
C ASP A 151 2.05 0.41 -22.57
N SER A 152 1.10 -0.29 -23.20
CA SER A 152 0.46 -1.47 -22.63
C SER A 152 1.45 -2.58 -22.26
N SER A 153 2.49 -2.81 -23.04
CA SER A 153 3.47 -3.87 -22.79
C SER A 153 4.37 -3.53 -21.59
N THR A 154 4.85 -2.31 -21.53
CA THR A 154 5.63 -1.80 -20.40
C THR A 154 4.79 -1.74 -19.14
N GLY A 155 3.53 -1.30 -19.24
CA GLY A 155 2.57 -1.28 -18.15
C GLY A 155 2.35 -2.66 -17.53
N ALA A 156 2.11 -3.69 -18.37
CA ALA A 156 1.95 -5.06 -17.90
C ALA A 156 3.15 -5.55 -17.08
N HIS A 157 4.37 -5.33 -17.57
CA HIS A 157 5.59 -5.70 -16.84
C HIS A 157 5.72 -4.99 -15.48
N VAL A 158 5.32 -3.70 -15.39
CA VAL A 158 5.34 -2.95 -14.13
C VAL A 158 4.32 -3.50 -13.14
N ILE A 159 3.13 -3.90 -13.60
CA ILE A 159 2.11 -4.51 -12.76
C ILE A 159 2.57 -5.88 -12.25
N ASP A 160 3.10 -6.74 -13.12
CA ASP A 160 3.61 -8.06 -12.72
C ASP A 160 4.69 -7.92 -11.64
N LEU A 161 5.61 -6.97 -11.82
CA LEU A 161 6.63 -6.64 -10.83
C LEU A 161 6.01 -6.17 -9.51
N LEU A 162 5.04 -5.25 -9.56
CA LEU A 162 4.36 -4.74 -8.38
C LEU A 162 3.67 -5.86 -7.58
N LEU A 163 2.96 -6.75 -8.28
CA LEU A 163 2.28 -7.89 -7.67
C LEU A 163 3.25 -8.94 -7.12
N SER A 164 4.40 -9.15 -7.79
CA SER A 164 5.47 -10.01 -7.27
C SER A 164 6.02 -9.47 -5.95
N LEU A 165 6.41 -8.20 -5.92
CA LEU A 165 6.92 -7.55 -4.71
C LEU A 165 5.89 -7.50 -3.58
N HIS A 166 4.59 -7.33 -3.90
CA HIS A 166 3.50 -7.41 -2.93
C HIS A 166 3.43 -8.81 -2.28
N ARG A 167 3.46 -9.88 -3.09
CA ARG A 167 3.45 -11.27 -2.56
C ARG A 167 4.63 -11.54 -1.64
N ASP A 168 5.82 -11.12 -2.03
CA ASP A 168 7.05 -11.36 -1.27
C ASP A 168 7.10 -10.59 0.05
N SER A 169 6.51 -9.39 0.10
CA SER A 169 6.51 -8.52 1.27
C SER A 169 5.29 -8.63 2.17
N SER A 170 4.24 -9.34 1.74
CA SER A 170 2.93 -9.43 2.44
C SER A 170 2.33 -8.05 2.75
N THR A 171 2.51 -7.09 1.87
CA THR A 171 2.02 -5.71 1.98
C THR A 171 0.53 -5.64 1.62
N THR A 172 -0.26 -4.79 2.24
CA THR A 172 -1.61 -4.45 1.76
C THR A 172 -1.48 -3.51 0.57
N LEU A 173 -2.04 -3.88 -0.59
CA LEU A 173 -1.96 -3.08 -1.82
C LEU A 173 -3.31 -2.45 -2.14
N VAL A 174 -3.34 -1.13 -2.28
CA VAL A 174 -4.50 -0.39 -2.81
C VAL A 174 -4.08 0.31 -4.10
N LEU A 175 -4.74 -0.04 -5.17
CA LEU A 175 -4.41 0.40 -6.53
C LEU A 175 -5.59 1.17 -7.14
N VAL A 176 -5.37 2.41 -7.56
CA VAL A 176 -6.30 3.13 -8.43
C VAL A 176 -5.99 2.78 -9.89
N THR A 177 -7.00 2.37 -10.63
CA THR A 177 -6.85 2.07 -12.06
C THR A 177 -8.16 2.30 -12.83
N HIS A 178 -8.03 2.59 -14.11
CA HIS A 178 -9.13 2.57 -15.08
C HIS A 178 -9.12 1.29 -15.96
N ASP A 179 -8.12 0.43 -15.80
CA ASP A 179 -8.03 -0.86 -16.50
C ASP A 179 -8.87 -1.91 -15.78
N ALA A 180 -9.95 -2.34 -16.45
CA ALA A 180 -10.88 -3.33 -15.93
C ALA A 180 -10.23 -4.72 -15.75
N THR A 181 -9.27 -5.08 -16.62
CA THR A 181 -8.56 -6.36 -16.55
C THR A 181 -7.68 -6.39 -15.29
N LEU A 182 -6.94 -5.32 -15.07
CA LEU A 182 -6.13 -5.18 -13.85
C LEU A 182 -7.00 -5.17 -12.60
N ALA A 183 -8.11 -4.42 -12.60
CA ALA A 183 -9.03 -4.38 -11.47
C ALA A 183 -9.60 -5.77 -11.14
N SER A 184 -9.97 -6.56 -12.16
CA SER A 184 -10.53 -7.90 -11.95
C SER A 184 -9.52 -8.92 -11.41
N SER A 185 -8.22 -8.66 -11.54
CA SER A 185 -7.15 -9.48 -10.96
C SER A 185 -6.89 -9.20 -9.47
N MET A 186 -7.51 -8.18 -8.90
CA MET A 186 -7.42 -7.86 -7.46
C MET A 186 -8.44 -8.64 -6.65
N GLN A 187 -8.15 -8.87 -5.37
CA GLN A 187 -9.04 -9.61 -4.46
C GLN A 187 -10.33 -8.84 -4.11
N ARG A 188 -10.36 -7.54 -4.33
CA ARG A 188 -11.51 -6.70 -4.04
C ARG A 188 -11.52 -5.48 -4.98
N VAL A 189 -12.71 -5.07 -5.40
CA VAL A 189 -12.90 -3.90 -6.25
C VAL A 189 -13.88 -2.94 -5.59
N LEU A 190 -13.44 -1.71 -5.36
CA LEU A 190 -14.24 -0.59 -4.87
C LEU A 190 -14.55 0.33 -6.05
N SER A 191 -15.82 0.51 -6.40
CA SER A 191 -16.24 1.41 -7.46
C SER A 191 -16.69 2.75 -6.88
N LEU A 192 -16.04 3.83 -7.32
CA LEU A 192 -16.40 5.19 -6.95
C LEU A 192 -17.11 5.89 -8.08
N ARG A 193 -18.21 6.60 -7.75
CA ARG A 193 -18.91 7.50 -8.65
C ARG A 193 -19.34 8.76 -7.91
N ASP A 194 -19.05 9.93 -8.48
CA ASP A 194 -19.46 11.25 -7.96
C ASP A 194 -19.15 11.45 -6.47
N GLY A 195 -18.01 10.94 -6.03
CA GLY A 195 -17.55 11.04 -4.65
C GLY A 195 -18.17 10.04 -3.67
N HIS A 196 -18.98 9.08 -4.14
CA HIS A 196 -19.60 8.03 -3.34
C HIS A 196 -19.04 6.65 -3.67
N LEU A 197 -19.11 5.73 -2.72
CA LEU A 197 -18.85 4.31 -2.96
C LEU A 197 -20.13 3.69 -3.57
N GLU A 198 -20.08 3.35 -4.86
CA GLU A 198 -21.20 2.77 -5.61
C GLU A 198 -21.31 1.26 -5.41
N SER A 199 -20.17 0.58 -5.39
CA SER A 199 -20.12 -0.86 -5.14
C SER A 199 -18.81 -1.26 -4.46
N ASP A 200 -18.91 -2.37 -3.74
CA ASP A 200 -17.84 -3.02 -3.03
C ASP A 200 -17.95 -4.53 -3.27
N SER A 201 -17.19 -5.04 -4.22
CA SER A 201 -17.23 -6.42 -4.64
C SER A 201 -16.00 -7.17 -4.15
N MET A 202 -16.22 -8.18 -3.30
CA MET A 202 -15.25 -9.23 -3.14
C MET A 202 -15.45 -10.21 -4.30
N PRO A 203 -14.43 -10.52 -5.12
CA PRO A 203 -14.54 -11.60 -6.08
C PRO A 203 -14.95 -12.86 -5.31
N SER A 204 -15.98 -13.56 -5.82
CA SER A 204 -16.38 -14.84 -5.26
C SER A 204 -15.16 -15.77 -5.22
N TYR A 205 -14.86 -16.29 -4.06
CA TYR A 205 -13.81 -17.28 -3.83
C TYR A 205 -14.16 -18.58 -4.58
N SER A 206 -13.85 -18.63 -5.86
CA SER A 206 -13.89 -19.84 -6.67
C SER A 206 -12.73 -19.81 -7.64
N GLU A 207 -11.53 -20.11 -7.13
CA GLU A 207 -10.37 -20.61 -7.91
C GLU A 207 -9.02 -20.32 -7.23
N PHE A 208 -8.96 -20.45 -5.91
CA PHE A 208 -7.68 -20.69 -5.22
C PHE A 208 -7.89 -21.78 -4.18
N THR A 209 -8.29 -22.96 -4.65
CA THR A 209 -8.18 -24.19 -3.87
C THR A 209 -6.89 -24.88 -4.27
N ASP A 210 -6.00 -24.94 -3.29
CA ASP A 210 -5.20 -26.09 -2.90
C ASP A 210 -4.06 -26.57 -3.79
N ASP A 211 -2.87 -26.28 -3.29
CA ASP A 211 -1.84 -27.29 -3.22
C ASP A 211 -1.05 -27.14 -1.88
N VAL A 212 -1.69 -27.50 -0.77
CA VAL A 212 -0.98 -28.05 0.40
C VAL A 212 -1.91 -29.05 1.07
N ALA A 213 -1.84 -30.29 0.60
CA ALA A 213 -2.41 -31.42 1.28
C ALA A 213 -1.40 -31.99 2.28
N THR A 214 -1.96 -32.36 3.45
CA THR A 214 -1.54 -33.34 4.41
C THR A 214 -0.51 -33.00 5.48
N GLY A 215 -1.02 -32.99 6.73
CA GLY A 215 -0.20 -33.18 7.91
C GLY A 215 -0.90 -32.88 9.24
N SER A 216 -1.75 -33.81 9.71
CA SER A 216 -1.95 -34.17 11.15
C SER A 216 -2.63 -33.16 12.10
N THR A 217 -3.84 -33.50 12.44
CA THR A 217 -4.56 -33.44 13.73
C THR A 217 -3.81 -32.94 14.98
N SER A 218 -4.40 -31.92 15.63
CA SER A 218 -4.60 -31.94 17.08
C SER A 218 -5.72 -30.96 17.47
N LYS A 219 -6.74 -31.53 18.15
CA LYS A 219 -7.81 -30.80 18.84
C LYS A 219 -7.23 -30.09 20.05
N ASP A 220 -7.60 -28.85 20.29
CA ASP A 220 -7.88 -28.39 21.64
C ASP A 220 -8.92 -27.27 21.61
N ARG A 221 -10.07 -27.59 22.15
CA ARG A 221 -11.14 -26.68 22.57
C ARG A 221 -10.71 -26.01 23.87
N VAL A 222 -10.80 -24.70 23.97
CA VAL A 222 -10.94 -24.04 25.26
C VAL A 222 -12.19 -23.18 25.26
N SER A 223 -13.01 -23.48 26.20
CA SER A 223 -14.36 -22.99 26.51
C SER A 223 -14.38 -21.55 26.96
N SER A 224 -15.49 -20.90 26.63
CA SER A 224 -16.06 -19.69 27.24
C SER A 224 -15.98 -19.69 28.77
N MET A 225 -15.59 -18.59 29.38
CA MET A 225 -15.84 -18.27 30.76
C MET A 225 -16.45 -16.87 30.88
N ASP A 226 -17.76 -16.85 31.16
CA ASP A 226 -18.49 -15.73 31.74
C ASP A 226 -17.88 -15.38 33.10
N CYS A 227 -17.76 -14.11 33.39
CA CYS A 227 -17.57 -13.61 34.76
C CYS A 227 -18.47 -12.41 35.01
N SER A 228 -19.58 -12.71 35.69
CA SER A 228 -20.47 -11.73 36.30
C SER A 228 -20.14 -11.56 37.78
N SER A 229 -20.14 -10.33 38.21
CA SER A 229 -20.56 -9.69 39.48
C SER A 229 -19.82 -9.91 40.79
N SER A 230 -19.55 -8.76 41.36
CA SER A 230 -19.75 -8.32 42.77
C SER A 230 -18.75 -8.79 43.84
N ASP A 231 -18.04 -7.92 44.50
CA ASP A 231 -18.30 -7.32 45.80
C ASP A 231 -17.06 -6.52 46.30
N ARG A 232 -17.31 -5.31 46.78
CA ARG A 232 -16.43 -4.62 47.73
C ARG A 232 -16.79 -5.09 49.15
N PRO A 233 -15.88 -5.04 50.15
CA PRO A 233 -15.71 -3.81 50.91
C PRO A 233 -14.27 -3.50 51.41
N ALA A 234 -14.00 -2.29 51.57
CA ALA A 234 -13.57 -1.36 52.63
C ALA A 234 -12.50 -1.76 53.68
N GLU A 235 -11.68 -0.71 53.97
CA GLU A 235 -10.91 -0.48 55.20
C GLU A 235 -9.59 -1.26 55.39
N SER A 236 -8.51 -0.71 55.84
CA SER A 236 -8.07 0.49 56.57
C SER A 236 -6.53 0.40 56.74
N ASP A 237 -5.92 1.57 56.92
CA ASP A 237 -4.72 1.85 57.72
C ASP A 237 -3.38 1.11 57.47
N LEU A 238 -2.43 1.83 56.98
CA LEU A 238 -1.23 2.39 57.64
C LEU A 238 -0.31 3.04 56.60
#